data_47d6f7c3ef0416506e6e4064fb782fe3
#
_entry.id   47d6f7c3ef0416506e6e4064fb782fe3
#
_cell.length_a   1.000
_cell.length_b   1.000
_cell.length_c   1.000
_cell.angle_alpha   90.00
_cell.angle_beta   90.00
_cell.angle_gamma   90.00
#
_symmetry.space_group_name_H-M   'P 1'
#
loop_
_entity.id
_entity.type
_entity.pdbx_description
1 polymer ?
#
loop_
_entity_poly.entity_id
_entity_poly.type
_entity_poly.pdbx_seq_one_letter_code
_entity_poly.pdbx_strand_id
1 'polypeptide(L)'
;MALTFRVPNVSAFLLKSSPSPAYPYPKMSQNVRSNASLSASAGSTNRRLPILLFDIMDTLVRDPFYHDVPAFFGMSLKELIECKHPTAWIEFEKGMIDEVELSRIFFKDGRSFDLEGLKNCMRRGYSYIEGVEELLHTLKQNKYEIHAFTNYPIWYDKILFNDFISILRGLSFLEILFCRYKMIEDKLKVSRYLSWTFCSCINGKRKPDPDFYLDVLSQLEVNSENCIFIDDRLKNVEAAAEVGIVSLHFKNTNLLLQDLSSMGIDISVEEHHRQD
;
A
#
# COMPACT_ATOMS: atom_id res chain seq x y z
N MET A 1 58.39 37.04 -29.54
CA MET A 1 57.70 35.97 -30.30
C MET A 1 56.55 35.46 -29.43
N ALA A 2 55.35 35.93 -29.71
CA ALA A 2 54.17 35.52 -28.99
C ALA A 2 53.38 34.60 -29.92
N LEU A 3 53.19 33.35 -29.49
CA LEU A 3 52.37 32.35 -30.18
C LEU A 3 50.93 32.47 -29.71
N THR A 4 50.06 32.96 -30.54
CA THR A 4 48.61 33.00 -30.35
C THR A 4 48.02 31.67 -30.81
N PHE A 5 47.45 30.92 -29.86
CA PHE A 5 46.61 29.75 -30.18
C PHE A 5 45.17 30.20 -30.41
N ARG A 6 44.65 29.94 -31.62
CA ARG A 6 43.24 30.07 -31.96
C ARG A 6 42.50 28.86 -31.46
N VAL A 7 41.43 29.09 -30.65
CA VAL A 7 40.46 28.06 -30.26
C VAL A 7 39.36 28.00 -31.32
N PRO A 8 38.99 26.85 -31.86
CA PRO A 8 37.88 26.74 -32.81
C PRO A 8 36.52 26.84 -32.10
N ASN A 9 35.64 27.60 -32.75
CA ASN A 9 34.26 27.84 -32.38
C ASN A 9 33.47 26.52 -32.41
N VAL A 10 32.98 26.09 -31.24
CA VAL A 10 32.07 24.92 -31.14
C VAL A 10 30.65 25.46 -31.22
N SER A 11 30.01 25.24 -32.35
CA SER A 11 28.57 25.51 -32.55
C SER A 11 27.74 24.80 -31.50
N ALA A 12 26.87 25.58 -30.87
CA ALA A 12 25.86 25.08 -29.94
C ALA A 12 24.89 24.12 -30.67
N PHE A 13 25.03 22.85 -30.41
CA PHE A 13 23.96 21.90 -30.67
C PHE A 13 22.90 22.02 -29.58
N LEU A 14 21.78 22.66 -29.90
CA LEU A 14 20.55 22.60 -29.14
C LEU A 14 20.06 21.14 -29.18
N LEU A 15 20.37 20.38 -28.12
CA LEU A 15 19.70 19.12 -27.84
C LEU A 15 18.27 19.45 -27.42
N LYS A 16 17.34 19.27 -28.37
CA LYS A 16 15.92 19.17 -28.07
C LYS A 16 15.75 17.99 -27.09
N SER A 17 15.32 18.29 -25.87
CA SER A 17 14.84 17.29 -24.91
C SER A 17 13.63 16.60 -25.52
N SER A 18 13.80 15.38 -25.97
CA SER A 18 12.69 14.48 -26.27
C SER A 18 12.06 14.07 -24.93
N PRO A 19 10.71 14.02 -24.84
CA PRO A 19 10.05 13.51 -23.65
C PRO A 19 10.42 12.03 -23.46
N SER A 20 10.74 11.66 -22.22
CA SER A 20 10.96 10.28 -21.80
C SER A 20 9.79 9.40 -22.26
N PRO A 21 10.06 8.19 -22.76
CA PRO A 21 8.99 7.27 -23.11
C PRO A 21 8.23 6.89 -21.84
N ALA A 22 6.95 7.23 -21.80
CA ALA A 22 6.01 6.66 -20.85
C ALA A 22 6.00 5.15 -21.07
N TYR A 23 6.40 4.39 -20.04
CA TYR A 23 6.27 2.93 -20.06
C TYR A 23 4.80 2.56 -20.21
N PRO A 24 4.42 1.78 -21.24
CA PRO A 24 3.05 1.37 -21.39
C PRO A 24 2.73 0.30 -20.34
N TYR A 25 1.93 0.68 -19.35
CA TYR A 25 1.20 -0.31 -18.55
C TYR A 25 0.26 -1.07 -19.50
N PRO A 26 0.19 -2.40 -19.44
CA PRO A 26 -0.80 -3.12 -20.20
C PRO A 26 -2.20 -2.70 -19.71
N LYS A 27 -2.89 -1.91 -20.51
CA LYS A 27 -4.33 -1.71 -20.37
C LYS A 27 -4.99 -3.07 -20.57
N MET A 28 -5.67 -3.57 -19.56
CA MET A 28 -6.58 -4.70 -19.76
C MET A 28 -7.60 -4.32 -20.84
N SER A 29 -7.64 -5.11 -21.91
CA SER A 29 -8.48 -4.86 -23.07
C SER A 29 -9.94 -4.96 -22.67
N GLN A 30 -10.63 -3.83 -22.70
CA GLN A 30 -12.08 -3.80 -22.80
C GLN A 30 -12.44 -4.14 -24.24
N ASN A 31 -12.78 -5.38 -24.53
CA ASN A 31 -13.62 -5.75 -25.68
C ASN A 31 -14.12 -7.18 -25.52
N VAL A 32 -15.30 -7.34 -24.93
CA VAL A 32 -16.28 -8.31 -25.41
C VAL A 32 -17.66 -7.69 -25.20
N ARG A 33 -18.22 -7.13 -26.28
CA ARG A 33 -19.66 -6.95 -26.38
C ARG A 33 -20.24 -8.30 -26.77
N SER A 34 -20.99 -8.91 -25.89
CA SER A 34 -21.98 -9.91 -26.24
C SER A 34 -23.27 -9.60 -25.51
N ASN A 35 -24.29 -9.30 -26.31
CA ASN A 35 -25.67 -9.24 -25.86
C ASN A 35 -26.07 -10.61 -25.33
N ALA A 36 -26.22 -10.74 -24.02
CA ALA A 36 -26.93 -11.82 -23.40
C ALA A 36 -27.90 -11.21 -22.40
N SER A 37 -29.16 -11.58 -22.57
CA SER A 37 -30.28 -11.19 -21.74
C SER A 37 -30.00 -11.48 -20.25
N LEU A 38 -30.15 -10.42 -19.46
CA LEU A 38 -30.08 -10.48 -17.99
C LEU A 38 -31.22 -11.34 -17.46
N SER A 39 -30.92 -12.60 -17.11
CA SER A 39 -31.62 -13.29 -16.04
C SER A 39 -30.74 -13.12 -14.79
N ALA A 40 -31.13 -12.22 -13.92
CA ALA A 40 -30.50 -12.03 -12.61
C ALA A 40 -30.79 -13.27 -11.76
N SER A 41 -29.86 -14.22 -11.74
CA SER A 41 -29.73 -15.16 -10.64
C SER A 41 -28.65 -14.61 -9.73
N ALA A 42 -29.04 -13.87 -8.69
CA ALA A 42 -28.19 -13.53 -7.58
C ALA A 42 -27.73 -14.85 -6.94
N GLY A 43 -26.54 -15.31 -7.30
CA GLY A 43 -25.81 -16.33 -6.58
C GLY A 43 -25.34 -15.75 -5.26
N SER A 44 -26.22 -15.72 -4.25
CA SER A 44 -25.83 -15.54 -2.85
C SER A 44 -24.90 -16.67 -2.51
N THR A 45 -23.59 -16.47 -2.62
CA THR A 45 -22.61 -17.31 -1.94
C THR A 45 -22.87 -17.13 -0.45
N ASN A 46 -23.44 -18.18 0.17
CA ASN A 46 -23.77 -18.21 1.59
C ASN A 46 -22.45 -18.28 2.38
N ARG A 47 -21.67 -17.20 2.39
CA ARG A 47 -20.46 -17.07 3.22
C ARG A 47 -20.91 -17.03 4.66
N ARG A 48 -20.39 -17.95 5.47
CA ARG A 48 -20.72 -18.02 6.89
C ARG A 48 -20.00 -16.95 7.71
N LEU A 49 -18.84 -16.49 7.25
CA LEU A 49 -18.00 -15.50 7.94
C LEU A 49 -17.79 -14.28 7.06
N PRO A 50 -17.77 -13.05 7.61
CA PRO A 50 -17.43 -11.85 6.88
C PRO A 50 -15.95 -11.84 6.47
N ILE A 51 -15.64 -11.07 5.41
CA ILE A 51 -14.27 -10.77 5.00
C ILE A 51 -13.77 -9.57 5.82
N LEU A 52 -12.55 -9.68 6.33
CA LEU A 52 -11.92 -8.62 7.09
C LEU A 52 -10.92 -7.87 6.21
N LEU A 53 -11.13 -6.56 6.05
CA LEU A 53 -10.29 -5.65 5.29
C LEU A 53 -9.54 -4.75 6.26
N PHE A 54 -8.24 -4.93 6.39
CA PHE A 54 -7.43 -4.14 7.31
C PHE A 54 -6.59 -3.11 6.56
N ASP A 55 -6.63 -1.86 7.01
CA ASP A 55 -5.51 -0.97 6.75
C ASP A 55 -4.25 -1.49 7.45
N ILE A 56 -3.09 -1.05 6.99
CA ILE A 56 -1.79 -1.51 7.51
C ILE A 56 -1.18 -0.46 8.42
N MET A 57 -0.96 0.77 7.90
CA MET A 57 -0.23 1.80 8.63
C MET A 57 -1.07 2.39 9.76
N ASP A 58 -0.51 2.43 10.97
CA ASP A 58 -1.17 2.87 12.23
C ASP A 58 -2.47 2.11 12.58
N THR A 59 -2.77 1.02 11.85
CA THR A 59 -3.85 0.06 12.17
C THR A 59 -3.27 -1.29 12.61
N LEU A 60 -2.41 -1.91 11.81
CA LEU A 60 -1.70 -3.15 12.16
C LEU A 60 -0.23 -2.91 12.49
N VAL A 61 0.38 -1.97 11.77
CA VAL A 61 1.81 -1.68 11.82
C VAL A 61 2.00 -0.20 12.11
N ARG A 62 2.85 0.12 13.08
CA ARG A 62 3.25 1.49 13.39
C ARG A 62 3.83 2.17 12.16
N ASP A 63 3.33 3.35 11.78
CA ASP A 63 3.82 4.11 10.63
C ASP A 63 5.07 4.94 11.02
N PRO A 64 6.26 4.59 10.53
CA PRO A 64 7.46 5.36 10.80
C PRO A 64 7.44 6.77 10.22
N PHE A 65 6.58 7.03 9.22
CA PHE A 65 6.51 8.35 8.59
C PHE A 65 6.15 9.44 9.59
N TYR A 66 5.25 9.16 10.52
CA TYR A 66 4.83 10.14 11.55
C TYR A 66 5.71 10.13 12.79
N HIS A 67 6.45 9.06 13.02
CA HIS A 67 7.18 8.84 14.28
C HIS A 67 8.70 9.00 14.16
N ASP A 68 9.29 8.48 13.08
CA ASP A 68 10.76 8.37 12.94
C ASP A 68 11.33 9.30 11.86
N VAL A 69 10.58 9.52 10.77
CA VAL A 69 11.02 10.32 9.62
C VAL A 69 11.27 11.79 9.97
N PRO A 70 10.50 12.45 10.84
CA PRO A 70 10.84 13.80 11.28
C PRO A 70 12.22 13.88 11.91
N ALA A 71 12.55 12.97 12.82
CA ALA A 71 13.88 12.91 13.45
C ALA A 71 15.01 12.58 12.46
N PHE A 72 14.74 11.73 11.45
CA PHE A 72 15.68 11.44 10.36
C PHE A 72 16.06 12.73 9.59
N PHE A 73 15.09 13.61 9.35
CA PHE A 73 15.33 14.90 8.72
C PHE A 73 15.79 16.01 9.67
N GLY A 74 15.89 15.74 10.98
CA GLY A 74 16.27 16.72 12.00
C GLY A 74 15.24 17.83 12.20
N MET A 75 13.95 17.52 12.02
CA MET A 75 12.84 18.48 12.13
C MET A 75 11.66 17.89 12.90
N SER A 76 10.75 18.74 13.35
CA SER A 76 9.47 18.31 13.90
C SER A 76 8.53 17.79 12.80
N LEU A 77 7.52 17.02 13.18
CA LEU A 77 6.49 16.56 12.24
C LEU A 77 5.78 17.74 11.55
N LYS A 78 5.53 18.83 12.29
CA LYS A 78 4.91 20.04 11.73
C LYS A 78 5.76 20.64 10.62
N GLU A 79 7.06 20.84 10.87
CA GLU A 79 8.01 21.35 9.88
C GLU A 79 8.11 20.43 8.66
N LEU A 80 8.15 19.11 8.87
CA LEU A 80 8.15 18.14 7.78
C LEU A 80 6.91 18.30 6.89
N ILE A 81 5.72 18.35 7.49
CA ILE A 81 4.46 18.52 6.74
C ILE A 81 4.42 19.87 6.00
N GLU A 82 4.95 20.93 6.59
CA GLU A 82 5.04 22.26 5.96
C GLU A 82 6.04 22.29 4.80
N CYS A 83 7.17 21.60 4.91
CA CYS A 83 8.23 21.59 3.89
C CYS A 83 7.99 20.60 2.75
N LYS A 84 7.30 19.48 3.01
CA LYS A 84 7.07 18.47 1.98
C LYS A 84 6.15 18.97 0.87
N HIS A 85 6.35 18.50 -0.35
CA HIS A 85 5.44 18.77 -1.47
C HIS A 85 4.03 18.23 -1.14
N PRO A 86 2.96 18.98 -1.46
CA PRO A 86 1.61 18.63 -1.02
C PRO A 86 1.09 17.32 -1.62
N THR A 87 1.48 16.96 -2.82
CA THR A 87 0.95 15.80 -3.56
C THR A 87 1.97 14.69 -3.81
N ALA A 88 3.29 14.95 -3.76
CA ALA A 88 4.32 13.97 -4.13
C ALA A 88 4.16 12.61 -3.42
N TRP A 89 3.88 12.62 -2.12
CA TRP A 89 3.65 11.38 -1.37
C TRP A 89 2.37 10.66 -1.83
N ILE A 90 1.30 11.42 -2.11
CA ILE A 90 0.04 10.90 -2.62
C ILE A 90 0.21 10.25 -4.00
N GLU A 91 0.99 10.89 -4.87
CA GLU A 91 1.32 10.37 -6.20
C GLU A 91 2.17 9.10 -6.12
N PHE A 92 3.09 9.05 -5.15
CA PHE A 92 3.89 7.87 -4.87
C PHE A 92 3.03 6.71 -4.31
N GLU A 93 2.12 6.97 -3.36
CA GLU A 93 1.16 5.97 -2.87
C GLU A 93 0.23 5.45 -3.99
N LYS A 94 -0.05 6.25 -5.01
CA LYS A 94 -0.85 5.84 -6.18
C LYS A 94 -0.02 5.15 -7.27
N GLY A 95 1.30 5.03 -7.09
CA GLY A 95 2.20 4.48 -8.10
C GLY A 95 2.34 5.35 -9.35
N MET A 96 1.98 6.64 -9.27
CA MET A 96 2.09 7.60 -10.38
C MET A 96 3.53 8.08 -10.57
N ILE A 97 4.32 8.07 -9.52
CA ILE A 97 5.76 8.35 -9.52
C ILE A 97 6.50 7.23 -8.80
N ASP A 98 7.76 7.05 -9.14
CA ASP A 98 8.65 6.11 -8.44
C ASP A 98 9.42 6.79 -7.29
N GLU A 99 10.22 6.00 -6.55
CA GLU A 99 11.01 6.52 -5.43
C GLU A 99 12.11 7.49 -5.87
N VAL A 100 12.59 7.39 -7.11
CA VAL A 100 13.61 8.31 -7.65
C VAL A 100 12.99 9.66 -7.92
N GLU A 101 11.82 9.69 -8.54
CA GLU A 101 11.09 10.95 -8.76
C GLU A 101 10.61 11.53 -7.43
N LEU A 102 10.11 10.69 -6.50
CA LEU A 102 9.81 11.15 -5.15
C LEU A 102 11.00 11.86 -4.51
N SER A 103 12.21 11.31 -4.63
CA SER A 103 13.41 11.91 -4.03
C SER A 103 13.76 13.30 -4.59
N ARG A 104 13.32 13.60 -5.81
CA ARG A 104 13.53 14.89 -6.46
C ARG A 104 12.52 15.95 -6.06
N ILE A 105 11.26 15.54 -5.83
CA ILE A 105 10.14 16.46 -5.62
C ILE A 105 9.56 16.40 -4.21
N PHE A 106 10.12 15.58 -3.30
CA PHE A 106 9.59 15.40 -1.95
C PHE A 106 9.50 16.71 -1.17
N PHE A 107 10.53 17.55 -1.24
CA PHE A 107 10.52 18.88 -0.65
C PHE A 107 10.11 19.95 -1.65
N LYS A 108 9.32 20.94 -1.21
CA LYS A 108 8.84 22.06 -2.03
C LYS A 108 9.98 22.89 -2.64
N ASP A 109 11.10 22.98 -1.95
CA ASP A 109 12.28 23.75 -2.36
C ASP A 109 13.25 22.95 -3.24
N GLY A 110 12.93 21.69 -3.55
CA GLY A 110 13.74 20.84 -4.43
C GLY A 110 15.05 20.36 -3.81
N ARG A 111 15.26 20.52 -2.48
CA ARG A 111 16.44 19.97 -1.82
C ARG A 111 16.47 18.46 -1.91
N SER A 112 17.66 17.93 -2.15
CA SER A 112 17.91 16.48 -2.14
C SER A 112 18.01 15.94 -0.71
N PHE A 113 17.79 14.62 -0.57
CA PHE A 113 17.98 13.91 0.68
C PHE A 113 18.50 12.48 0.43
N ASP A 114 18.98 11.86 1.48
CA ASP A 114 19.41 10.46 1.45
C ASP A 114 18.19 9.52 1.38
N LEU A 115 17.84 9.09 0.18
CA LEU A 115 16.71 8.18 -0.08
C LEU A 115 16.92 6.81 0.60
N GLU A 116 18.12 6.24 0.53
CA GLU A 116 18.41 4.95 1.17
C GLU A 116 18.40 5.08 2.70
N GLY A 117 18.87 6.20 3.23
CA GLY A 117 18.75 6.53 4.65
C GLY A 117 17.28 6.60 5.09
N LEU A 118 16.41 7.24 4.29
CA LEU A 118 14.96 7.29 4.55
C LEU A 118 14.35 5.87 4.54
N LYS A 119 14.64 5.04 3.52
CA LYS A 119 14.17 3.66 3.44
C LYS A 119 14.62 2.83 4.65
N ASN A 120 15.86 3.00 5.08
CA ASN A 120 16.39 2.34 6.27
C ASN A 120 15.72 2.84 7.56
N CYS A 121 15.41 4.14 7.67
CA CYS A 121 14.64 4.71 8.76
C CYS A 121 13.24 4.05 8.82
N MET A 122 12.51 4.04 7.71
CA MET A 122 11.19 3.39 7.59
C MET A 122 11.26 1.92 7.99
N ARG A 123 12.21 1.15 7.42
CA ARG A 123 12.38 -0.29 7.70
C ARG A 123 12.63 -0.57 9.18
N ARG A 124 13.47 0.23 9.83
CA ARG A 124 13.74 0.07 11.29
C ARG A 124 12.50 0.39 12.13
N GLY A 125 11.72 1.37 11.73
CA GLY A 125 10.56 1.85 12.48
C GLY A 125 9.35 0.93 12.43
N TYR A 126 9.20 0.06 11.41
CA TYR A 126 8.05 -0.85 11.37
C TYR A 126 8.04 -1.81 12.55
N SER A 127 6.92 -1.91 13.21
CA SER A 127 6.62 -2.89 14.26
C SER A 127 5.11 -3.15 14.29
N TYR A 128 4.68 -4.31 14.73
CA TYR A 128 3.26 -4.49 15.05
C TYR A 128 2.83 -3.50 16.14
N ILE A 129 1.58 -3.07 16.06
CA ILE A 129 0.91 -2.40 17.18
C ILE A 129 0.63 -3.46 18.25
N GLU A 130 0.77 -3.08 19.50
CA GLU A 130 0.64 -3.98 20.65
C GLU A 130 -0.69 -4.77 20.60
N GLY A 131 -0.61 -6.10 20.73
CA GLY A 131 -1.74 -7.02 20.75
C GLY A 131 -2.36 -7.32 19.36
N VAL A 132 -1.91 -6.64 18.29
CA VAL A 132 -2.47 -6.84 16.94
C VAL A 132 -2.02 -8.17 16.33
N GLU A 133 -0.77 -8.59 16.57
CA GLU A 133 -0.28 -9.84 16.00
C GLU A 133 -1.05 -11.05 16.57
N GLU A 134 -1.35 -11.02 17.86
CA GLU A 134 -2.17 -12.04 18.55
C GLU A 134 -3.60 -12.07 18.01
N LEU A 135 -4.20 -10.89 17.78
CA LEU A 135 -5.52 -10.79 17.17
C LEU A 135 -5.52 -11.40 15.76
N LEU A 136 -4.55 -11.06 14.91
CA LEU A 136 -4.45 -11.61 13.56
C LEU A 136 -4.25 -13.13 13.57
N HIS A 137 -3.46 -13.63 14.52
CA HIS A 137 -3.26 -15.07 14.72
C HIS A 137 -4.58 -15.76 15.03
N THR A 138 -5.35 -15.24 16.00
CA THR A 138 -6.64 -15.78 16.41
C THR A 138 -7.66 -15.75 15.26
N LEU A 139 -7.80 -14.63 14.57
CA LEU A 139 -8.68 -14.51 13.42
C LEU A 139 -8.32 -15.51 12.30
N LYS A 140 -7.02 -15.74 12.07
CA LYS A 140 -6.55 -16.73 11.09
C LYS A 140 -6.86 -18.16 11.53
N GLN A 141 -6.71 -18.50 12.82
CA GLN A 141 -7.09 -19.81 13.37
C GLN A 141 -8.59 -20.04 13.23
N ASN A 142 -9.41 -19.01 13.48
CA ASN A 142 -10.87 -19.06 13.35
C ASN A 142 -11.35 -18.95 11.88
N LYS A 143 -10.39 -19.07 10.91
CA LYS A 143 -10.64 -19.20 9.46
C LYS A 143 -11.29 -17.97 8.82
N TYR A 144 -11.10 -16.78 9.40
CA TYR A 144 -11.48 -15.55 8.72
C TYR A 144 -10.62 -15.32 7.49
N GLU A 145 -11.25 -14.84 6.42
CA GLU A 145 -10.56 -14.34 5.24
C GLU A 145 -10.14 -12.90 5.52
N ILE A 146 -8.83 -12.63 5.46
CA ILE A 146 -8.24 -11.35 5.86
C ILE A 146 -7.42 -10.79 4.71
N HIS A 147 -7.68 -9.54 4.33
CA HIS A 147 -6.96 -8.84 3.29
C HIS A 147 -6.39 -7.52 3.79
N ALA A 148 -5.20 -7.17 3.30
CA ALA A 148 -4.70 -5.81 3.38
C ALA A 148 -5.48 -4.92 2.41
N PHE A 149 -5.93 -3.77 2.91
CA PHE A 149 -6.53 -2.70 2.12
C PHE A 149 -5.89 -1.36 2.51
N THR A 150 -4.78 -1.03 1.84
CA THR A 150 -3.85 -0.01 2.32
C THR A 150 -3.46 1.02 1.26
N ASN A 151 -3.23 2.26 1.70
CA ASN A 151 -2.53 3.27 0.92
C ASN A 151 -1.03 3.10 1.18
N TYR A 152 -0.34 2.43 0.25
CA TYR A 152 1.07 2.13 0.43
C TYR A 152 1.83 2.21 -0.90
N PRO A 153 3.01 2.86 -0.93
CA PRO A 153 3.81 3.01 -2.13
C PRO A 153 4.64 1.76 -2.45
N ILE A 154 5.16 1.69 -3.66
CA ILE A 154 6.15 0.68 -4.03
C ILE A 154 7.55 1.21 -3.68
N TRP A 155 8.24 0.51 -2.78
CA TRP A 155 9.64 0.73 -2.51
C TRP A 155 10.48 -0.31 -3.26
N TYR A 156 11.37 0.14 -4.13
CA TYR A 156 12.26 -0.76 -4.84
C TYR A 156 13.51 -1.07 -4.02
N ASP A 157 13.95 -2.33 -4.05
CA ASP A 157 15.24 -2.70 -3.48
C ASP A 157 16.28 -2.71 -4.62
N LYS A 158 17.26 -1.79 -4.56
CA LYS A 158 18.27 -1.65 -5.61
C LYS A 158 19.07 -2.94 -5.85
N ILE A 159 19.25 -3.77 -4.84
CA ILE A 159 19.97 -5.04 -4.94
C ILE A 159 19.20 -6.00 -5.84
N LEU A 160 17.88 -6.05 -5.70
CA LEU A 160 17.03 -6.90 -6.53
C LEU A 160 16.80 -6.33 -7.93
N PHE A 161 16.86 -5.00 -8.11
CA PHE A 161 16.62 -4.40 -9.42
C PHE A 161 17.73 -4.72 -10.44
N ASN A 162 18.98 -4.75 -10.02
CA ASN A 162 20.10 -5.14 -10.88
C ASN A 162 20.10 -6.64 -11.22
N ASP A 163 19.71 -7.50 -10.27
CA ASP A 163 19.50 -8.93 -10.49
C ASP A 163 18.20 -9.19 -11.28
N PHE A 164 17.18 -8.36 -11.09
CA PHE A 164 15.86 -8.45 -11.71
C PHE A 164 15.92 -8.26 -13.25
N ILE A 165 16.71 -7.33 -13.77
CA ILE A 165 16.91 -7.18 -15.22
C ILE A 165 17.57 -8.43 -15.81
N SER A 166 18.41 -9.13 -15.08
CA SER A 166 19.02 -10.39 -15.50
C SER A 166 18.06 -11.60 -15.42
N ILE A 167 17.05 -11.53 -14.55
CA ILE A 167 16.10 -12.60 -14.23
C ILE A 167 14.74 -12.42 -14.95
N LEU A 168 14.45 -11.25 -15.54
CA LEU A 168 13.16 -10.88 -16.18
C LEU A 168 12.63 -11.87 -17.23
N ARG A 169 13.40 -12.90 -17.56
CA ARG A 169 12.99 -13.98 -18.48
C ARG A 169 12.26 -15.14 -17.82
N GLY A 170 12.09 -15.16 -16.49
CA GLY A 170 11.53 -16.30 -15.78
C GLY A 170 10.65 -16.05 -14.54
N LEU A 171 10.51 -14.81 -14.06
CA LEU A 171 9.72 -14.55 -12.84
C LEU A 171 8.21 -14.51 -13.11
N SER A 172 7.44 -15.18 -12.27
CA SER A 172 5.98 -15.12 -12.31
C SER A 172 5.47 -13.77 -11.81
N PHE A 173 4.25 -13.41 -12.22
CA PHE A 173 3.55 -12.20 -11.74
C PHE A 173 3.46 -12.11 -10.20
N LEU A 174 3.42 -13.26 -9.53
CA LEU A 174 3.42 -13.37 -8.05
C LEU A 174 4.73 -12.90 -7.41
N GLU A 175 5.88 -13.18 -8.03
CA GLU A 175 7.19 -12.74 -7.50
C GLU A 175 7.37 -11.23 -7.64
N ILE A 176 6.80 -10.64 -8.70
CA ILE A 176 6.77 -9.17 -8.87
C ILE A 176 5.89 -8.51 -7.80
N LEU A 177 4.78 -9.12 -7.43
CA LEU A 177 3.91 -8.66 -6.33
C LEU A 177 4.62 -8.73 -4.98
N PHE A 178 5.43 -9.76 -4.74
CA PHE A 178 6.13 -9.97 -3.47
C PHE A 178 7.19 -8.89 -3.17
N CYS A 179 7.82 -8.32 -4.20
CA CYS A 179 8.82 -7.25 -4.03
C CYS A 179 8.22 -5.94 -3.51
N ARG A 180 6.91 -5.73 -3.62
CA ARG A 180 6.25 -4.44 -3.38
C ARG A 180 6.08 -4.11 -1.89
N TYR A 181 5.85 -5.12 -1.05
CA TYR A 181 5.66 -4.95 0.41
C TYR A 181 6.89 -5.38 1.21
N LYS A 182 8.01 -5.57 0.51
CA LYS A 182 9.20 -6.24 1.04
C LYS A 182 9.68 -5.62 2.35
N MET A 183 9.66 -4.30 2.50
CA MET A 183 10.16 -3.67 3.72
C MET A 183 9.39 -4.04 4.98
N ILE A 184 8.07 -4.20 4.88
CA ILE A 184 7.21 -4.65 5.98
C ILE A 184 7.29 -6.18 6.08
N GLU A 185 7.16 -6.87 4.97
CA GLU A 185 7.10 -8.32 4.90
C GLU A 185 8.39 -8.99 5.39
N ASP A 186 9.56 -8.47 5.02
CA ASP A 186 10.84 -9.01 5.49
C ASP A 186 10.97 -8.95 7.02
N LYS A 187 10.41 -7.91 7.64
CA LYS A 187 10.51 -7.71 9.08
C LYS A 187 9.41 -8.39 9.86
N LEU A 188 8.17 -8.27 9.41
CA LEU A 188 6.99 -8.62 10.21
C LEU A 188 6.28 -9.87 9.72
N LYS A 189 6.52 -10.33 8.48
CA LYS A 189 5.90 -11.53 7.91
C LYS A 189 4.36 -11.50 7.98
N VAL A 190 3.78 -10.35 7.65
CA VAL A 190 2.32 -10.09 7.75
C VAL A 190 1.51 -11.06 6.88
N SER A 191 2.08 -11.56 5.78
CA SER A 191 1.48 -12.57 4.90
C SER A 191 1.18 -13.92 5.58
N ARG A 192 1.69 -14.14 6.79
CA ARG A 192 1.28 -15.31 7.60
C ARG A 192 -0.19 -15.25 7.99
N TYR A 193 -0.74 -14.05 8.10
CA TYR A 193 -2.08 -13.80 8.65
C TYR A 193 -3.07 -13.36 7.58
N LEU A 194 -2.63 -12.52 6.63
CA LEU A 194 -3.49 -11.90 5.64
C LEU A 194 -2.91 -11.96 4.22
N SER A 195 -3.75 -11.68 3.23
CA SER A 195 -3.35 -11.54 1.84
C SER A 195 -3.10 -10.06 1.51
N TRP A 196 -1.98 -9.74 0.86
CA TRP A 196 -1.69 -8.42 0.32
C TRP A 196 -2.46 -8.20 -0.98
N THR A 197 -3.73 -7.83 -0.89
CA THR A 197 -4.61 -7.83 -2.06
C THR A 197 -4.86 -6.43 -2.60
N PHE A 198 -5.21 -5.47 -1.75
CA PHE A 198 -5.66 -4.16 -2.16
C PHE A 198 -4.68 -3.09 -1.71
N CYS A 199 -3.87 -2.61 -2.65
CA CYS A 199 -2.89 -1.57 -2.40
C CYS A 199 -3.04 -0.45 -3.42
N SER A 200 -2.99 0.80 -2.94
CA SER A 200 -3.18 1.99 -3.76
C SER A 200 -2.21 2.07 -4.92
N CYS A 201 -0.95 1.72 -4.73
CA CYS A 201 0.08 1.77 -5.79
C CYS A 201 -0.13 0.77 -6.93
N ILE A 202 -0.95 -0.27 -6.72
CA ILE A 202 -1.31 -1.26 -7.75
C ILE A 202 -2.55 -0.80 -8.50
N ASN A 203 -3.54 -0.30 -7.76
CA ASN A 203 -4.85 0.05 -8.31
C ASN A 203 -4.88 1.46 -8.91
N GLY A 204 -3.86 2.30 -8.66
CA GLY A 204 -3.84 3.71 -9.06
C GLY A 204 -4.86 4.58 -8.32
N LYS A 205 -5.58 3.99 -7.36
CA LYS A 205 -6.60 4.62 -6.52
C LYS A 205 -6.18 4.55 -5.06
N ARG A 206 -6.68 5.44 -4.23
CA ARG A 206 -6.36 5.43 -2.79
C ARG A 206 -7.60 5.77 -1.96
N LYS A 207 -7.65 5.25 -0.75
CA LYS A 207 -8.63 5.69 0.26
C LYS A 207 -8.44 7.19 0.56
N PRO A 208 -9.49 7.99 0.73
CA PRO A 208 -10.91 7.64 0.83
C PRO A 208 -11.69 7.71 -0.50
N ASP A 209 -11.07 7.51 -1.67
CA ASP A 209 -11.78 7.53 -2.95
C ASP A 209 -12.83 6.38 -2.99
N PRO A 210 -14.14 6.68 -3.15
CA PRO A 210 -15.21 5.68 -3.19
C PRO A 210 -14.98 4.58 -4.24
N ASP A 211 -14.42 4.94 -5.39
CA ASP A 211 -14.15 3.99 -6.46
C ASP A 211 -13.18 2.88 -6.05
N PHE A 212 -12.30 3.14 -5.06
CA PHE A 212 -11.38 2.11 -4.59
C PHE A 212 -12.09 1.04 -3.75
N TYR A 213 -13.07 1.43 -2.94
CA TYR A 213 -13.89 0.49 -2.17
C TYR A 213 -14.80 -0.33 -3.08
N LEU A 214 -15.40 0.29 -4.10
CA LEU A 214 -16.22 -0.42 -5.09
C LEU A 214 -15.41 -1.44 -5.89
N ASP A 215 -14.18 -1.10 -6.28
CA ASP A 215 -13.26 -2.05 -6.93
C ASP A 215 -12.95 -3.25 -6.02
N VAL A 216 -12.72 -3.01 -4.72
CA VAL A 216 -12.48 -4.08 -3.74
C VAL A 216 -13.66 -5.04 -3.66
N LEU A 217 -14.88 -4.52 -3.50
CA LEU A 217 -16.10 -5.33 -3.47
C LEU A 217 -16.30 -6.14 -4.75
N SER A 218 -16.05 -5.51 -5.90
CA SER A 218 -16.16 -6.15 -7.21
C SER A 218 -15.14 -7.29 -7.38
N GLN A 219 -13.89 -7.09 -6.93
CA GLN A 219 -12.84 -8.11 -7.04
C GLN A 219 -13.06 -9.29 -6.09
N LEU A 220 -13.66 -9.04 -4.93
CA LEU A 220 -14.03 -10.08 -3.97
C LEU A 220 -15.34 -10.79 -4.34
N GLU A 221 -16.11 -10.23 -5.27
CA GLU A 221 -17.43 -10.74 -5.68
C GLU A 221 -18.38 -10.88 -4.48
N VAL A 222 -18.41 -9.87 -3.59
CA VAL A 222 -19.21 -9.88 -2.36
C VAL A 222 -20.07 -8.64 -2.21
N ASN A 223 -21.15 -8.77 -1.44
CA ASN A 223 -21.92 -7.62 -0.99
C ASN A 223 -21.17 -6.86 0.10
N SER A 224 -21.34 -5.53 0.14
CA SER A 224 -20.66 -4.65 1.11
C SER A 224 -20.89 -5.06 2.57
N GLU A 225 -22.10 -5.51 2.91
CA GLU A 225 -22.49 -5.98 4.24
C GLU A 225 -21.73 -7.23 4.73
N ASN A 226 -21.10 -7.96 3.81
CA ASN A 226 -20.28 -9.14 4.13
C ASN A 226 -18.79 -8.79 4.33
N CYS A 227 -18.45 -7.51 4.34
CA CYS A 227 -17.11 -7.01 4.61
C CYS A 227 -17.09 -6.16 5.87
N ILE A 228 -16.04 -6.30 6.66
CA ILE A 228 -15.72 -5.41 7.79
C ILE A 228 -14.40 -4.74 7.45
N PHE A 229 -14.41 -3.41 7.38
CA PHE A 229 -13.23 -2.60 7.11
C PHE A 229 -12.74 -1.92 8.39
N ILE A 230 -11.45 -2.01 8.66
CA ILE A 230 -10.80 -1.48 9.86
C ILE A 230 -9.67 -0.54 9.46
N ASP A 231 -9.70 0.72 9.92
CA ASP A 231 -8.73 1.76 9.52
C ASP A 231 -8.60 2.82 10.65
N ASP A 232 -7.40 3.37 10.86
CA ASP A 232 -7.12 4.40 11.87
C ASP A 232 -7.66 5.78 11.46
N ARG A 233 -7.94 5.99 10.17
CA ARG A 233 -8.38 7.27 9.62
C ARG A 233 -9.89 7.33 9.48
N LEU A 234 -10.52 8.18 10.30
CA LEU A 234 -11.98 8.35 10.30
C LEU A 234 -12.53 8.61 8.87
N LYS A 235 -11.87 9.43 8.05
CA LYS A 235 -12.29 9.71 6.67
C LYS A 235 -12.35 8.46 5.78
N ASN A 236 -11.46 7.50 6.00
CA ASN A 236 -11.48 6.24 5.27
C ASN A 236 -12.64 5.37 5.74
N VAL A 237 -12.90 5.36 7.06
CA VAL A 237 -14.01 4.62 7.68
C VAL A 237 -15.36 5.17 7.20
N GLU A 238 -15.51 6.50 7.18
CA GLU A 238 -16.71 7.17 6.67
C GLU A 238 -16.96 6.85 5.19
N ALA A 239 -15.94 6.92 4.34
CA ALA A 239 -16.06 6.59 2.93
C ALA A 239 -16.41 5.11 2.68
N ALA A 240 -15.92 4.19 3.50
CA ALA A 240 -16.30 2.78 3.46
C ALA A 240 -17.78 2.59 3.83
N ALA A 241 -18.25 3.30 4.87
CA ALA A 241 -19.65 3.27 5.29
C ALA A 241 -20.59 3.83 4.22
N GLU A 242 -20.19 4.88 3.49
CA GLU A 242 -20.97 5.46 2.39
C GLU A 242 -21.23 4.47 1.24
N VAL A 243 -20.33 3.52 1.01
CA VAL A 243 -20.53 2.45 0.02
C VAL A 243 -21.16 1.18 0.62
N GLY A 244 -21.60 1.25 1.90
CA GLY A 244 -22.30 0.18 2.59
C GLY A 244 -21.42 -0.87 3.25
N ILE A 245 -20.10 -0.70 3.31
CA ILE A 245 -19.20 -1.60 4.04
C ILE A 245 -19.34 -1.33 5.53
N VAL A 246 -19.48 -2.39 6.33
CA VAL A 246 -19.40 -2.28 7.79
C VAL A 246 -17.99 -1.84 8.17
N SER A 247 -17.84 -0.71 8.86
CA SER A 247 -16.52 -0.11 9.07
C SER A 247 -16.27 0.25 10.53
N LEU A 248 -15.04 0.00 10.99
CA LEU A 248 -14.59 0.22 12.36
C LEU A 248 -13.41 1.21 12.37
N HIS A 249 -13.53 2.24 13.20
CA HIS A 249 -12.46 3.20 13.41
C HIS A 249 -11.46 2.66 14.44
N PHE A 250 -10.33 2.19 13.97
CA PHE A 250 -9.26 1.69 14.84
C PHE A 250 -8.70 2.83 15.73
N LYS A 251 -8.65 2.59 17.02
CA LYS A 251 -8.04 3.49 18.02
C LYS A 251 -6.96 2.78 18.83
N ASN A 252 -7.21 1.54 19.18
CA ASN A 252 -6.28 0.63 19.82
C ASN A 252 -6.86 -0.80 19.76
N THR A 253 -6.01 -1.78 20.02
CA THR A 253 -6.36 -3.21 19.92
C THR A 253 -7.48 -3.60 20.90
N ASN A 254 -7.48 -3.07 22.13
CA ASN A 254 -8.50 -3.42 23.12
C ASN A 254 -9.92 -2.98 22.70
N LEU A 255 -10.06 -1.79 22.13
CA LEU A 255 -11.34 -1.33 21.59
C LEU A 255 -11.75 -2.12 20.37
N LEU A 256 -10.81 -2.42 19.47
CA LEU A 256 -11.09 -3.26 18.30
C LEU A 256 -11.58 -4.66 18.71
N LEU A 257 -10.98 -5.27 19.73
CA LEU A 257 -11.44 -6.56 20.26
C LEU A 257 -12.89 -6.48 20.78
N GLN A 258 -13.23 -5.41 21.49
CA GLN A 258 -14.61 -5.18 21.96
C GLN A 258 -15.59 -5.02 20.79
N ASP A 259 -15.22 -4.21 19.78
CA ASP A 259 -16.06 -3.96 18.62
C ASP A 259 -16.28 -5.25 17.83
N LEU A 260 -15.23 -6.01 17.52
CA LEU A 260 -15.32 -7.30 16.83
C LEU A 260 -16.17 -8.31 17.61
N SER A 261 -15.96 -8.43 18.92
CA SER A 261 -16.75 -9.30 19.77
C SER A 261 -18.24 -8.93 19.79
N SER A 262 -18.55 -7.61 19.85
CA SER A 262 -19.95 -7.12 19.81
C SER A 262 -20.66 -7.44 18.50
N MET A 263 -19.92 -7.60 17.41
CA MET A 263 -20.39 -7.99 16.09
C MET A 263 -20.46 -9.52 15.90
N GLY A 264 -20.13 -10.30 16.93
CA GLY A 264 -20.13 -11.77 16.88
C GLY A 264 -18.93 -12.36 16.13
N ILE A 265 -17.87 -11.60 15.94
CA ILE A 265 -16.60 -12.12 15.40
C ILE A 265 -15.93 -12.93 16.48
N ASP A 266 -15.66 -14.20 16.19
CA ASP A 266 -14.99 -15.10 17.14
C ASP A 266 -13.51 -14.73 17.25
N ILE A 267 -13.13 -14.20 18.40
CA ILE A 267 -11.76 -13.83 18.78
C ILE A 267 -11.26 -14.68 19.96
N SER A 268 -11.96 -15.78 20.28
CA SER A 268 -11.51 -16.72 21.30
C SER A 268 -10.37 -17.59 20.77
N VAL A 269 -9.39 -17.83 21.63
CA VAL A 269 -8.32 -18.79 21.37
C VAL A 269 -8.86 -20.18 21.76
N GLU A 270 -8.97 -21.12 20.80
CA GLU A 270 -9.21 -22.52 21.17
C GLU A 270 -8.01 -23.03 21.98
N GLU A 271 -8.21 -23.19 23.28
CA GLU A 271 -7.26 -23.95 24.11
C GLU A 271 -7.31 -25.41 23.67
N HIS A 272 -6.36 -25.80 22.82
CA HIS A 272 -6.11 -27.21 22.59
C HIS A 272 -5.64 -27.84 23.92
N HIS A 273 -6.56 -28.41 24.70
CA HIS A 273 -6.19 -29.33 25.74
C HIS A 273 -5.36 -30.44 25.09
N ARG A 274 -4.04 -30.38 25.26
CA ARG A 274 -3.18 -31.55 25.07
C ARG A 274 -3.69 -32.57 26.07
N GLN A 275 -4.41 -33.55 25.57
CA GLN A 275 -4.61 -34.81 26.31
C GLN A 275 -3.23 -35.48 26.26
N ASP A 276 -2.56 -35.50 27.41
CA ASP A 276 -1.38 -36.28 27.68
C ASP A 276 -1.74 -37.80 27.65
#